data_5358acc792a03d6267f642fa1fcd5c8a
#
_entry.id   5358acc792a03d6267f642fa1fcd5c8a
#
_cell.length_a   1.000
_cell.length_b   1.000
_cell.length_c   1.000
_cell.angle_alpha   90.00
_cell.angle_beta   90.00
_cell.angle_gamma   90.00
#
_symmetry.space_group_name_H-M   'P 1'
#
loop_
_entity.id
_entity.type
_entity.pdbx_description
1 polymer ?
#
loop_
_entity_poly.entity_id
_entity_poly.type
_entity_poly.pdbx_seq_one_letter_code
_entity_poly.pdbx_strand_id
1 'polypeptide(L)'
;MIRRPVTIQSEMDMESRPIAHLVQKAIQYTSQVYIEMDDKHINAKSIMGMLSLTLTKGTTFTVVADGADEKDAADGVEAFFEAH
;
A
#
# COMPACT_ATOMS: atom_id res chain seq x y z
N MET A 1 1.26 6.66 14.66
CA MET A 1 1.83 6.20 13.38
C MET A 1 2.21 4.73 13.48
N ILE A 2 1.77 3.94 12.52
CA ILE A 2 2.09 2.52 12.47
C ILE A 2 2.89 2.26 11.19
N ARG A 3 3.98 1.51 11.33
CA ARG A 3 4.79 1.07 10.19
C ARG A 3 4.74 -0.44 10.13
N ARG A 4 4.38 -0.97 8.96
CA ARG A 4 4.21 -2.41 8.78
C ARG A 4 4.97 -2.88 7.54
N PRO A 5 6.03 -3.69 7.70
CA PRO A 5 6.74 -4.22 6.55
C PRO A 5 5.89 -5.26 5.83
N VAL A 6 5.90 -5.21 4.51
CA VAL A 6 5.14 -6.13 3.67
C VAL A 6 6.05 -6.62 2.55
N THR A 7 6.01 -7.92 2.30
CA THR A 7 6.71 -8.54 1.17
C THR A 7 5.66 -9.11 0.22
N ILE A 8 5.80 -8.81 -1.06
CA ILE A 8 4.87 -9.30 -2.07
C ILE A 8 5.13 -10.79 -2.30
N GLN A 9 4.12 -11.62 -2.01
CA GLN A 9 4.25 -13.07 -2.05
C GLN A 9 3.96 -13.66 -3.43
N SER A 10 3.22 -12.96 -4.26
CA SER A 10 2.87 -13.43 -5.60
C SER A 10 3.01 -12.30 -6.58
N GLU A 11 3.21 -12.63 -7.86
CA GLU A 11 3.27 -11.61 -8.88
C GLU A 11 1.93 -10.91 -9.00
N MET A 12 1.97 -9.59 -8.84
CA MET A 12 0.82 -8.76 -9.10
C MET A 12 0.88 -8.32 -10.55
N ASP A 13 -0.26 -8.40 -11.22
CA ASP A 13 -0.35 -7.90 -12.57
C ASP A 13 -0.04 -6.42 -12.57
N MET A 14 0.87 -6.00 -13.42
CA MET A 14 1.29 -4.60 -13.50
C MET A 14 0.25 -3.71 -14.18
N GLU A 15 -0.87 -4.27 -14.57
CA GLU A 15 -1.98 -3.47 -15.04
C GLU A 15 -2.50 -2.58 -13.90
N SER A 16 -3.18 -1.51 -14.28
CA SER A 16 -3.62 -0.51 -13.32
C SER A 16 -4.66 -1.02 -12.31
N ARG A 17 -5.25 -2.19 -12.54
CA ARG A 17 -6.32 -2.73 -11.71
C ARG A 17 -5.94 -2.96 -10.25
N PRO A 18 -4.87 -3.72 -9.95
CA PRO A 18 -4.49 -3.92 -8.55
C PRO A 18 -4.15 -2.62 -7.85
N ILE A 19 -3.49 -1.70 -8.58
CA ILE A 19 -3.14 -0.39 -8.03
C ILE A 19 -4.40 0.42 -7.72
N ALA A 20 -5.38 0.42 -8.63
CA ALA A 20 -6.63 1.14 -8.41
C ALA A 20 -7.39 0.58 -7.21
N HIS A 21 -7.43 -0.75 -7.06
CA HIS A 21 -8.07 -1.37 -5.90
C HIS A 21 -7.37 -1.01 -4.60
N LEU A 22 -6.05 -0.95 -4.60
CA LEU A 22 -5.29 -0.57 -3.44
C LEU A 22 -5.59 0.88 -3.03
N VAL A 23 -5.65 1.78 -4.01
CA VAL A 23 -6.00 3.18 -3.75
C VAL A 23 -7.39 3.29 -3.16
N GLN A 24 -8.35 2.55 -3.70
CA GLN A 24 -9.72 2.54 -3.17
C GLN A 24 -9.76 2.01 -1.74
N LYS A 25 -8.95 1.00 -1.44
CA LYS A 25 -8.86 0.47 -0.08
C LYS A 25 -8.31 1.52 0.86
N ALA A 26 -7.23 2.19 0.47
CA ALA A 26 -6.61 3.21 1.31
C ALA A 26 -7.54 4.40 1.56
N ILE A 27 -8.34 4.79 0.57
CA ILE A 27 -9.26 5.92 0.69
C ILE A 27 -10.36 5.66 1.73
N GLN A 28 -10.68 4.40 2.01
CA GLN A 28 -11.71 4.05 2.99
C GLN A 28 -11.34 4.46 4.41
N TYR A 29 -10.07 4.69 4.68
CA TYR A 29 -9.58 5.04 6.00
C TYR A 29 -9.37 6.55 6.11
N THR A 30 -9.58 7.10 7.31
CA THR A 30 -9.34 8.53 7.54
C THR A 30 -7.86 8.82 7.76
N SER A 31 -7.10 7.82 8.19
CA SER A 31 -5.66 7.95 8.37
C SER A 31 -4.94 8.22 7.07
N GLN A 32 -3.81 8.89 7.15
CA GLN A 32 -2.90 8.99 6.02
C GLN A 32 -2.22 7.65 5.84
N VAL A 33 -2.11 7.19 4.59
CA VAL A 33 -1.50 5.91 4.27
C VAL A 33 -0.42 6.15 3.21
N TYR A 34 0.78 5.67 3.49
CA TYR A 34 1.92 5.83 2.60
C TYR A 34 2.59 4.50 2.36
N ILE A 35 3.22 4.38 1.20
CA ILE A 35 4.11 3.26 0.90
C ILE A 35 5.52 3.81 0.86
N GLU A 36 6.38 3.28 1.73
CA GLU A 36 7.80 3.63 1.74
C GLU A 36 8.60 2.49 1.14
N MET A 37 9.38 2.80 0.11
CA MET A 37 10.22 1.83 -0.57
C MET A 37 11.53 2.51 -0.95
N ASP A 38 12.65 2.00 -0.45
CA ASP A 38 13.95 2.62 -0.61
C ASP A 38 13.90 4.06 -0.10
N ASP A 39 14.09 5.03 -0.96
CA ASP A 39 14.01 6.45 -0.61
C ASP A 39 12.70 7.10 -1.07
N LYS A 40 11.74 6.30 -1.54
CA LYS A 40 10.46 6.80 -2.02
C LYS A 40 9.42 6.78 -0.92
N HIS A 41 8.59 7.80 -0.91
CA HIS A 41 7.50 7.94 0.04
C HIS A 41 6.25 8.35 -0.73
N ILE A 42 5.37 7.39 -0.98
CA ILE A 42 4.27 7.56 -1.92
C ILE A 42 2.95 7.49 -1.19
N ASN A 43 2.08 8.47 -1.43
CA ASN A 43 0.75 8.50 -0.85
C ASN A 43 -0.11 7.41 -1.48
N ALA A 44 -0.54 6.44 -0.66
CA ALA A 44 -1.33 5.32 -1.14
C ALA A 44 -2.73 5.72 -1.62
N LYS A 45 -3.18 6.93 -1.29
CA LYS A 45 -4.47 7.46 -1.76
C LYS A 45 -4.35 8.18 -3.09
N SER A 46 -3.15 8.30 -3.63
CA SER A 46 -2.90 8.96 -4.92
C SER A 46 -2.63 7.92 -5.99
N ILE A 47 -3.57 7.77 -6.93
CA ILE A 47 -3.40 6.78 -7.98
C ILE A 47 -2.20 7.12 -8.87
N MET A 48 -1.96 8.39 -9.13
CA MET A 48 -0.82 8.78 -9.97
C MET A 48 0.51 8.44 -9.30
N GLY A 49 0.61 8.67 -7.98
CA GLY A 49 1.80 8.29 -7.23
C GLY A 49 1.98 6.78 -7.20
N MET A 50 0.89 6.05 -6.98
CA MET A 50 0.94 4.59 -6.87
C MET A 50 1.30 3.93 -8.21
N LEU A 51 0.91 4.51 -9.32
CA LEU A 51 1.24 3.96 -10.64
C LEU A 51 2.73 4.02 -10.94
N SER A 52 3.50 4.81 -10.18
CA SER A 52 4.95 4.87 -10.34
C SER A 52 5.65 3.70 -9.64
N LEU A 53 4.92 2.91 -8.84
CA LEU A 53 5.52 1.77 -8.13
C LEU A 53 5.60 0.55 -9.02
N THR A 54 6.70 -0.19 -8.85
CA THR A 54 6.86 -1.50 -9.46
C THR A 54 6.63 -2.55 -8.37
N LEU A 55 5.51 -3.24 -8.44
CA LEU A 55 5.11 -4.22 -7.43
C LEU A 55 5.33 -5.63 -8.00
N THR A 56 6.51 -6.18 -7.77
CA THR A 56 6.86 -7.50 -8.24
C THR A 56 7.03 -8.44 -7.07
N LYS A 57 6.90 -9.74 -7.34
CA LYS A 57 7.11 -10.76 -6.32
C LYS A 57 8.49 -10.61 -5.68
N GLY A 58 8.51 -10.67 -4.37
CA GLY A 58 9.74 -10.53 -3.58
C GLY A 58 10.07 -9.11 -3.18
N THR A 59 9.35 -8.11 -3.70
CA THR A 59 9.56 -6.72 -3.31
C THR A 59 9.08 -6.52 -1.87
N THR A 60 9.91 -5.88 -1.07
CA THR A 60 9.57 -5.51 0.31
C THR A 60 9.46 -4.00 0.42
N PHE A 61 8.42 -3.56 1.10
CA PHE A 61 8.21 -2.14 1.37
C PHE A 61 7.54 -1.98 2.73
N THR A 62 7.42 -0.75 3.19
CA THR A 62 6.78 -0.46 4.48
C THR A 62 5.49 0.30 4.24
N VAL A 63 4.39 -0.20 4.79
CA VAL A 63 3.13 0.52 4.84
C VAL A 63 3.15 1.40 6.08
N VAL A 64 2.91 2.69 5.89
CA VAL A 64 2.85 3.66 6.99
C VAL A 64 1.43 4.18 7.08
N ALA A 65 0.82 4.07 8.26
CA ALA A 65 -0.52 4.61 8.50
C ALA A 65 -0.45 5.55 9.70
N ASP A 66 -1.06 6.71 9.57
CA ASP A 66 -1.02 7.75 10.61
C ASP A 66 -2.37 8.43 10.72
N GLY A 67 -3.05 8.24 11.84
CA GLY A 67 -4.35 8.83 12.07
C GLY A 67 -5.18 8.04 13.06
N ALA A 68 -6.45 8.42 13.19
CA ALA A 68 -7.34 7.85 14.20
C ALA A 68 -7.58 6.35 14.00
N ASP A 69 -7.66 5.89 12.74
CA ASP A 69 -7.88 4.48 12.42
C ASP A 69 -6.62 3.82 11.83
N GLU A 70 -5.45 4.27 12.27
CA GLU A 70 -4.18 3.84 11.68
C GLU A 70 -3.97 2.33 11.77
N LYS A 71 -4.41 1.70 12.86
CA LYS A 71 -4.27 0.25 12.99
C LYS A 71 -5.13 -0.47 11.96
N ASP A 72 -6.37 -0.05 11.80
CA ASP A 72 -7.27 -0.67 10.82
C ASP A 72 -6.76 -0.42 9.41
N ALA A 73 -6.23 0.77 9.15
CA ALA A 73 -5.67 1.10 7.85
C ALA A 73 -4.47 0.21 7.52
N ALA A 74 -3.54 0.08 8.46
CA ALA A 74 -2.36 -0.75 8.27
C ALA A 74 -2.75 -2.21 8.05
N ASP A 75 -3.66 -2.74 8.87
CA ASP A 75 -4.13 -4.11 8.75
C ASP A 75 -4.83 -4.34 7.42
N GLY A 76 -5.68 -3.41 7.00
CA GLY A 76 -6.43 -3.54 5.75
C GLY A 76 -5.54 -3.52 4.52
N VAL A 77 -4.56 -2.63 4.50
CA VAL A 77 -3.63 -2.56 3.37
C VAL A 77 -2.72 -3.78 3.33
N GLU A 78 -2.23 -4.23 4.48
CA GLU A 78 -1.43 -5.45 4.55
C GLU A 78 -2.23 -6.65 4.03
N ALA A 79 -3.47 -6.79 4.46
CA ALA A 79 -4.34 -7.88 4.02
C ALA A 79 -4.57 -7.84 2.51
N PHE A 80 -4.66 -6.66 1.92
CA PHE A 80 -4.80 -6.52 0.48
C PHE A 80 -3.63 -7.19 -0.25
N PHE A 81 -2.42 -6.93 0.21
CA PHE A 81 -1.23 -7.51 -0.41
C PHE A 81 -1.12 -9.00 -0.17
N GLU A 82 -1.57 -9.49 0.98
CA GLU A 82 -1.57 -10.92 1.28
C GLU A 82 -2.59 -11.68 0.44
N ALA A 83 -3.69 -11.04 0.07
CA ALA A 83 -4.75 -11.66 -0.73
C ALA A 83 -4.40 -11.72 -2.23
N HIS A 84 -3.42 -10.98 -2.66
CA HIS A 84 -2.99 -10.92 -4.05
C HIS A 84 -1.57 -11.48 -4.17
#